data_08c49c1ee15dff9e11c1e22c683f068f
#
_entry.id   08c49c1ee15dff9e11c1e22c683f068f
#
_cell.length_a   1.000
_cell.length_b   1.000
_cell.length_c   1.000
_cell.angle_alpha   90.00
_cell.angle_beta   90.00
_cell.angle_gamma   90.00
#
_symmetry.space_group_name_H-M   'P 1'
#
loop_
_entity.id
_entity.type
_entity.pdbx_description
1 polymer ?
#
loop_
_entity_poly.entity_id
_entity_poly.type
_entity_poly.pdbx_seq_one_letter_code
_entity_poly.pdbx_strand_id
1 'polypeptide(L)'
;MHSGNPTQEIPMWRVFLIMGIGLSAIGFSPVLVRFASDSSPFFLAVVRTLTAYIVLLPFYFWYRRKTFRDTQGSSSEIKGVQSEIKKQFWWMALAGASLGLHLIAWISSIYFTSIASASVLVTIHPILLILVGRIAFKYRFQWTVWVGVFIAFIGSIILGFSDQAAEGMYPNPVLGNALAV
;
A
#
# COMPACT_ATOMS: atom_id res chain seq x y z
N MET A 1 14.85 29.80 -29.95
CA MET A 1 15.39 28.44 -30.01
C MET A 1 15.16 27.81 -28.65
N HIS A 2 14.07 27.04 -28.51
CA HIS A 2 13.76 26.29 -27.29
C HIS A 2 14.56 25.00 -27.35
N SER A 3 15.62 24.90 -26.58
CA SER A 3 16.33 23.65 -26.35
C SER A 3 15.48 22.81 -25.41
N GLY A 4 14.63 21.94 -25.98
CA GLY A 4 13.92 20.92 -25.24
C GLY A 4 14.94 19.96 -24.62
N ASN A 5 14.99 19.97 -23.29
CA ASN A 5 15.71 18.97 -22.52
C ASN A 5 15.09 17.61 -22.87
N PRO A 6 15.83 16.64 -23.43
CA PRO A 6 15.27 15.33 -23.72
C PRO A 6 14.93 14.68 -22.38
N THR A 7 13.64 14.63 -22.06
CA THR A 7 13.14 13.74 -21.02
C THR A 7 13.64 12.35 -21.37
N GLN A 8 14.58 11.81 -20.58
CA GLN A 8 15.05 10.43 -20.76
C GLN A 8 13.84 9.53 -20.60
N GLU A 9 13.28 9.11 -21.72
CA GLU A 9 12.19 8.15 -21.74
C GLU A 9 12.71 6.85 -21.12
N ILE A 10 12.19 6.52 -19.93
CA ILE A 10 12.55 5.26 -19.27
C ILE A 10 12.01 4.14 -20.15
N PRO A 11 12.87 3.22 -20.66
CA PRO A 11 12.40 2.17 -21.53
C PRO A 11 11.38 1.29 -20.82
N MET A 12 10.25 1.02 -21.48
CA MET A 12 9.09 0.31 -20.93
C MET A 12 9.45 -1.02 -20.26
N TRP A 13 10.44 -1.75 -20.80
CA TRP A 13 10.87 -3.01 -20.19
C TRP A 13 11.42 -2.85 -18.77
N ARG A 14 12.09 -1.73 -18.46
CA ARG A 14 12.57 -1.44 -17.09
C ARG A 14 11.39 -1.18 -16.13
N VAL A 15 10.36 -0.52 -16.63
CA VAL A 15 9.13 -0.30 -15.84
C VAL A 15 8.48 -1.64 -15.52
N PHE A 16 8.31 -2.53 -16.52
CA PHE A 16 7.73 -3.86 -16.31
C PHE A 16 8.60 -4.72 -15.38
N LEU A 17 9.91 -4.65 -15.49
CA LEU A 17 10.82 -5.39 -14.62
C LEU A 17 10.71 -4.92 -13.16
N ILE A 18 10.74 -3.62 -12.92
CA ILE A 18 10.60 -3.04 -11.57
C ILE A 18 9.22 -3.38 -10.98
N MET A 19 8.16 -3.26 -11.77
CA MET A 19 6.80 -3.63 -11.35
C MET A 19 6.71 -5.14 -11.04
N GLY A 20 7.29 -6.00 -11.87
CA GLY A 20 7.31 -7.44 -11.66
C GLY A 20 8.01 -7.83 -10.34
N ILE A 21 9.18 -7.26 -10.07
CA ILE A 21 9.90 -7.47 -8.80
C ILE A 21 9.06 -6.97 -7.62
N GLY A 22 8.48 -5.76 -7.73
CA GLY A 22 7.65 -5.19 -6.66
C GLY A 22 6.41 -6.03 -6.36
N LEU A 23 5.68 -6.46 -7.39
CA LEU A 23 4.50 -7.32 -7.24
C LEU A 23 4.86 -8.69 -6.64
N SER A 24 5.96 -9.29 -7.08
CA SER A 24 6.45 -10.55 -6.49
C SER A 24 6.77 -10.38 -5.01
N ALA A 25 7.49 -9.32 -4.64
CA ALA A 25 7.82 -9.04 -3.24
C ALA A 25 6.58 -8.84 -2.36
N ILE A 26 5.56 -8.13 -2.88
CA ILE A 26 4.28 -7.94 -2.20
C ILE A 26 3.54 -9.28 -2.06
N GLY A 27 3.51 -10.10 -3.12
CA GLY A 27 2.85 -11.40 -3.11
C GLY A 27 3.46 -12.40 -2.13
N PHE A 28 4.78 -12.36 -1.91
CA PHE A 28 5.45 -13.20 -0.92
C PHE A 28 5.21 -12.75 0.54
N SER A 29 4.85 -11.50 0.76
CA SER A 29 4.67 -10.96 2.11
C SER A 29 3.67 -11.71 3.00
N PRO A 30 2.46 -12.07 2.54
CA PRO A 30 1.51 -12.84 3.36
C PRO A 30 2.03 -14.23 3.74
N VAL A 31 2.77 -14.87 2.83
CA VAL A 31 3.39 -16.17 3.08
C VAL A 31 4.42 -16.08 4.20
N LEU A 32 5.29 -15.07 4.17
CA LEU A 32 6.27 -14.83 5.23
C LEU A 32 5.60 -14.55 6.59
N VAL A 33 4.52 -13.76 6.59
CA VAL A 33 3.73 -13.52 7.81
C VAL A 33 3.17 -14.82 8.36
N ARG A 34 2.68 -15.72 7.51
CA ARG A 34 2.15 -17.02 7.94
C ARG A 34 3.24 -17.92 8.54
N PHE A 35 4.44 -17.93 7.99
CA PHE A 35 5.58 -18.64 8.58
C PHE A 35 6.01 -18.10 9.95
N ALA A 36 5.76 -16.83 10.21
CA ALA A 36 6.06 -16.17 11.48
C ALA A 36 4.84 -16.13 12.43
N SER A 37 3.84 -16.99 12.24
CA SER A 37 2.56 -16.98 12.98
C SER A 37 2.70 -17.27 14.47
N ASP A 38 3.84 -17.74 14.96
CA ASP A 38 4.14 -17.88 16.38
C ASP A 38 4.36 -16.53 17.08
N SER A 39 4.60 -15.46 16.31
CA SER A 39 4.76 -14.10 16.80
C SER A 39 3.45 -13.35 16.81
N SER A 40 3.29 -12.34 17.68
CA SER A 40 2.05 -11.52 17.67
C SER A 40 1.94 -10.67 16.40
N PRO A 41 0.72 -10.44 15.87
CA PRO A 41 0.49 -9.59 14.70
C PRO A 41 1.06 -8.17 14.86
N PHE A 42 0.94 -7.63 16.07
CA PHE A 42 1.49 -6.32 16.42
C PHE A 42 3.01 -6.28 16.28
N PHE A 43 3.71 -7.29 16.81
CA PHE A 43 5.15 -7.39 16.69
C PHE A 43 5.61 -7.46 15.24
N LEU A 44 4.94 -8.29 14.42
CA LEU A 44 5.25 -8.39 12.99
C LEU A 44 5.02 -7.07 12.24
N ALA A 45 3.95 -6.34 12.56
CA ALA A 45 3.69 -5.02 11.97
C ALA A 45 4.80 -4.03 12.31
N VAL A 46 5.25 -4.00 13.58
CA VAL A 46 6.33 -3.12 14.05
C VAL A 46 7.65 -3.48 13.35
N VAL A 47 8.05 -4.75 13.35
CA VAL A 47 9.29 -5.21 12.72
C VAL A 47 9.29 -4.88 11.23
N ARG A 48 8.19 -5.14 10.51
CA ARG A 48 8.05 -4.81 9.10
C ARG A 48 8.24 -3.31 8.84
N THR A 49 7.58 -2.47 9.62
CA THR A 49 7.66 -1.01 9.47
C THR A 49 9.05 -0.48 9.79
N LEU A 50 9.67 -0.96 10.87
CA LEU A 50 11.03 -0.58 11.24
C LEU A 50 12.05 -1.01 10.19
N THR A 51 11.94 -2.23 9.68
CA THR A 51 12.83 -2.73 8.63
C THR A 51 12.71 -1.88 7.36
N ALA A 52 11.49 -1.56 6.93
CA ALA A 52 11.28 -0.67 5.79
C ALA A 52 11.88 0.71 6.03
N TYR A 53 11.70 1.28 7.22
CA TYR A 53 12.28 2.56 7.60
C TYR A 53 13.82 2.53 7.54
N ILE A 54 14.46 1.52 8.14
CA ILE A 54 15.92 1.38 8.14
C ILE A 54 16.47 1.24 6.72
N VAL A 55 15.81 0.45 5.86
CA VAL A 55 16.22 0.27 4.46
C VAL A 55 16.07 1.56 3.65
N LEU A 56 15.03 2.35 3.92
CA LEU A 56 14.78 3.62 3.18
C LEU A 56 15.65 4.78 3.66
N LEU A 57 16.16 4.74 4.91
CA LEU A 57 16.98 5.82 5.47
C LEU A 57 18.19 6.20 4.59
N PRO A 58 19.06 5.26 4.13
CA PRO A 58 20.21 5.62 3.32
C PRO A 58 19.80 6.25 1.99
N PHE A 59 18.70 5.79 1.36
CA PHE A 59 18.16 6.39 0.14
C PHE A 59 17.65 7.81 0.39
N TYR A 60 16.97 8.05 1.50
CA TYR A 60 16.53 9.38 1.91
C TYR A 60 17.71 10.34 2.10
N PHE A 61 18.77 9.92 2.82
CA PHE A 61 19.94 10.75 3.03
C PHE A 61 20.71 11.02 1.71
N TRP A 62 20.81 10.01 0.85
CA TRP A 62 21.43 10.16 -0.48
C TRP A 62 20.64 11.15 -1.35
N TYR A 63 19.32 11.00 -1.43
CA TYR A 63 18.43 11.89 -2.18
C TYR A 63 18.50 13.31 -1.63
N ARG A 64 18.41 13.48 -0.33
CA ARG A 64 18.51 14.77 0.34
C ARG A 64 19.85 15.47 0.01
N ARG A 65 20.98 14.77 0.10
CA ARG A 65 22.31 15.30 -0.23
C ARG A 65 22.38 15.73 -1.70
N LYS A 66 21.80 14.97 -2.62
CA LYS A 66 21.75 15.29 -4.04
C LYS A 66 20.94 16.56 -4.27
N THR A 67 19.72 16.64 -3.72
CA THR A 67 18.84 17.80 -3.86
C THR A 67 19.47 19.06 -3.27
N PHE A 68 20.10 18.99 -2.10
CA PHE A 68 20.81 20.16 -1.52
C PHE A 68 22.00 20.59 -2.35
N ARG A 69 22.65 19.71 -3.08
CA ARG A 69 23.79 20.04 -3.94
C ARG A 69 23.34 20.72 -5.24
N ASP A 70 22.19 20.31 -5.76
CA ASP A 70 21.63 20.86 -7.00
C ASP A 70 20.87 22.18 -6.76
N THR A 71 20.43 22.43 -5.52
CA THR A 71 19.72 23.66 -5.09
C THR A 71 20.69 24.62 -4.37
N GLN A 72 21.86 24.90 -4.91
CA GLN A 72 22.76 25.97 -4.40
C GLN A 72 22.19 27.36 -4.71
N GLY A 73 21.01 27.68 -4.25
CA GLY A 73 20.43 28.98 -4.68
C GLY A 73 19.32 29.54 -3.90
N SER A 74 18.83 29.21 -2.83
CA SER A 74 18.00 30.13 -2.03
C SER A 74 17.65 29.57 -0.63
N SER A 75 18.22 30.20 0.37
CA SER A 75 17.81 29.99 1.78
C SER A 75 16.33 30.27 2.01
N SER A 76 15.66 31.00 1.14
CA SER A 76 14.22 31.28 1.17
C SER A 76 13.36 30.06 0.75
N GLU A 77 13.79 29.30 -0.27
CA GLU A 77 13.07 28.08 -0.70
C GLU A 77 13.13 26.99 0.36
N ILE A 78 14.28 26.81 1.01
CA ILE A 78 14.43 25.81 2.08
C ILE A 78 13.51 26.12 3.27
N LYS A 79 13.41 27.39 3.66
CA LYS A 79 12.50 27.85 4.73
C LYS A 79 11.03 27.65 4.32
N GLY A 80 10.68 27.89 3.07
CA GLY A 80 9.34 27.65 2.53
C GLY A 80 8.95 26.17 2.63
N VAL A 81 9.80 25.24 2.19
CA VAL A 81 9.57 23.81 2.27
C VAL A 81 9.45 23.34 3.72
N GLN A 82 10.29 23.83 4.63
CA GLN A 82 10.20 23.48 6.05
C GLN A 82 8.90 23.96 6.71
N SER A 83 8.40 25.13 6.35
CA SER A 83 7.14 25.65 6.88
C SER A 83 5.94 24.83 6.40
N GLU A 84 5.94 24.41 5.14
CA GLU A 84 4.89 23.54 4.58
C GLU A 84 4.90 22.14 5.20
N ILE A 85 6.07 21.53 5.40
CA ILE A 85 6.19 20.24 6.10
C ILE A 85 5.61 20.34 7.52
N LYS A 86 5.91 21.42 8.26
CA LYS A 86 5.39 21.62 9.62
C LYS A 86 3.87 21.78 9.63
N LYS A 87 3.31 22.48 8.64
CA LYS A 87 1.87 22.67 8.48
C LYS A 87 1.15 21.35 8.14
N GLN A 88 1.80 20.50 7.35
CA GLN A 88 1.23 19.22 6.93
C GLN A 88 1.54 18.06 7.88
N PHE A 89 2.33 18.29 8.94
CA PHE A 89 2.78 17.24 9.87
C PHE A 89 1.63 16.42 10.45
N TRP A 90 0.54 17.06 10.86
CA TRP A 90 -0.62 16.36 11.41
C TRP A 90 -1.31 15.45 10.40
N TRP A 91 -1.41 15.88 9.16
CA TRP A 91 -1.96 15.04 8.08
C TRP A 91 -1.06 13.84 7.79
N MET A 92 0.24 14.05 7.79
CA MET A 92 1.22 12.98 7.63
C MET A 92 1.20 12.00 8.80
N ALA A 93 1.09 12.50 10.04
CA ALA A 93 0.98 11.67 11.23
C ALA A 93 -0.31 10.85 11.23
N LEU A 94 -1.44 11.47 10.86
CA LEU A 94 -2.72 10.78 10.74
C LEU A 94 -2.68 9.69 9.66
N ALA A 95 -2.11 9.99 8.50
CA ALA A 95 -1.95 9.02 7.43
C ALA A 95 -1.05 7.83 7.86
N GLY A 96 0.05 8.12 8.55
CA GLY A 96 0.94 7.10 9.10
C GLY A 96 0.27 6.22 10.16
N ALA A 97 -0.49 6.84 11.07
CA ALA A 97 -1.25 6.10 12.09
C ALA A 97 -2.33 5.20 11.45
N SER A 98 -3.07 5.72 10.46
CA SER A 98 -4.06 4.96 9.71
C SER A 98 -3.43 3.76 8.99
N LEU A 99 -2.29 3.97 8.33
CA LEU A 99 -1.54 2.90 7.69
C LEU A 99 -1.05 1.85 8.70
N GLY A 100 -0.59 2.28 9.88
CA GLY A 100 -0.16 1.38 10.95
C GLY A 100 -1.31 0.50 11.45
N LEU A 101 -2.47 1.09 11.71
CA LEU A 101 -3.68 0.36 12.10
C LEU A 101 -4.13 -0.62 11.02
N HIS A 102 -4.13 -0.20 9.76
CA HIS A 102 -4.45 -1.06 8.63
C HIS A 102 -3.47 -2.26 8.55
N LEU A 103 -2.16 -2.04 8.73
CA LEU A 103 -1.19 -3.14 8.71
C LEU A 103 -1.42 -4.14 9.85
N ILE A 104 -1.73 -3.66 11.06
CA ILE A 104 -2.04 -4.53 12.20
C ILE A 104 -3.30 -5.35 11.90
N ALA A 105 -4.36 -4.72 11.39
CA ALA A 105 -5.61 -5.39 11.05
C ALA A 105 -5.38 -6.45 9.95
N TRP A 106 -4.68 -6.09 8.89
CA TRP A 106 -4.37 -7.00 7.78
C TRP A 106 -3.49 -8.19 8.22
N ILE A 107 -2.43 -7.96 9.01
CA ILE A 107 -1.61 -9.05 9.54
C ILE A 107 -2.44 -9.94 10.45
N SER A 108 -3.28 -9.36 11.30
CA SER A 108 -4.20 -10.11 12.17
C SER A 108 -5.17 -10.97 11.36
N SER A 109 -5.67 -10.47 10.23
CA SER A 109 -6.58 -11.23 9.38
C SER A 109 -6.01 -12.58 8.94
N ILE A 110 -4.70 -12.63 8.63
CA ILE A 110 -4.01 -13.85 8.18
C ILE A 110 -4.00 -14.93 9.27
N TYR A 111 -4.15 -14.59 10.54
CA TYR A 111 -4.24 -15.55 11.65
C TYR A 111 -5.63 -16.19 11.75
N PHE A 112 -6.66 -15.51 11.28
CA PHE A 112 -8.05 -15.94 11.41
C PHE A 112 -8.66 -16.50 10.13
N THR A 113 -8.07 -16.22 8.96
CA THR A 113 -8.57 -16.66 7.65
C THR A 113 -7.44 -17.18 6.75
N SER A 114 -7.77 -17.61 5.53
CA SER A 114 -6.77 -18.05 4.57
C SER A 114 -5.93 -16.88 4.02
N ILE A 115 -4.68 -17.18 3.66
CA ILE A 115 -3.79 -16.20 2.99
C ILE A 115 -4.44 -15.71 1.69
N ALA A 116 -5.10 -16.62 0.96
CA ALA A 116 -5.76 -16.29 -0.31
C ALA A 116 -6.89 -15.29 -0.09
N SER A 117 -7.78 -15.55 0.88
CA SER A 117 -8.89 -14.67 1.22
C SER A 117 -8.41 -13.31 1.71
N ALA A 118 -7.50 -13.28 2.69
CA ALA A 118 -6.92 -12.03 3.19
C ALA A 118 -6.26 -11.20 2.09
N SER A 119 -5.54 -11.84 1.15
CA SER A 119 -4.87 -11.16 0.05
C SER A 119 -5.82 -10.62 -1.01
N VAL A 120 -6.89 -11.36 -1.34
CA VAL A 120 -7.88 -10.90 -2.33
C VAL A 120 -8.76 -9.81 -1.73
N LEU A 121 -9.17 -9.93 -0.46
CA LEU A 121 -10.01 -8.91 0.18
C LEU A 121 -9.29 -7.56 0.30
N VAL A 122 -7.98 -7.55 0.52
CA VAL A 122 -7.18 -6.31 0.43
C VAL A 122 -7.31 -5.63 -0.94
N THR A 123 -7.54 -6.38 -2.02
CA THR A 123 -7.73 -5.78 -3.36
C THR A 123 -9.06 -5.04 -3.54
N ILE A 124 -9.93 -5.02 -2.54
CA ILE A 124 -11.14 -4.19 -2.51
C ILE A 124 -10.80 -2.69 -2.38
N HIS A 125 -9.63 -2.32 -1.85
CA HIS A 125 -9.24 -0.91 -1.69
C HIS A 125 -9.37 -0.05 -2.97
N PRO A 126 -8.96 -0.47 -4.16
CA PRO A 126 -9.20 0.28 -5.38
C PRO A 126 -10.69 0.53 -5.64
N ILE A 127 -11.56 -0.42 -5.27
CA ILE A 127 -13.02 -0.29 -5.40
C ILE A 127 -13.52 0.84 -4.51
N LEU A 128 -13.09 0.85 -3.24
CA LEU A 128 -13.42 1.92 -2.29
C LEU A 128 -12.92 3.28 -2.77
N LEU A 129 -11.69 3.34 -3.32
CA LEU A 129 -11.14 4.58 -3.88
C LEU A 129 -11.94 5.10 -5.08
N ILE A 130 -12.41 4.22 -5.96
CA ILE A 130 -13.28 4.59 -7.09
C ILE A 130 -14.61 5.12 -6.58
N LEU A 131 -15.20 4.48 -5.58
CA LEU A 131 -16.47 4.88 -4.99
C LEU A 131 -16.34 6.25 -4.29
N VAL A 132 -15.32 6.44 -3.46
CA VAL A 132 -15.03 7.73 -2.82
C VAL A 132 -14.71 8.80 -3.87
N GLY A 133 -13.91 8.49 -4.88
CA GLY A 133 -13.61 9.40 -5.99
C GLY A 133 -14.85 9.85 -6.73
N ARG A 134 -15.81 8.94 -6.91
CA ARG A 134 -17.10 9.24 -7.55
C ARG A 134 -18.00 10.11 -6.69
N ILE A 135 -18.10 9.80 -5.39
CA ILE A 135 -19.05 10.45 -4.46
C ILE A 135 -18.49 11.79 -3.95
N ALA A 136 -17.25 11.78 -3.40
CA ALA A 136 -16.66 12.96 -2.78
C ALA A 136 -16.07 13.93 -3.80
N PHE A 137 -15.39 13.43 -4.83
CA PHE A 137 -14.69 14.25 -5.83
C PHE A 137 -15.44 14.37 -7.16
N LYS A 138 -16.58 13.70 -7.30
CA LYS A 138 -17.43 13.71 -8.51
C LYS A 138 -16.68 13.32 -9.80
N TYR A 139 -15.63 12.50 -9.69
CA TYR A 139 -14.90 11.99 -10.86
C TYR A 139 -15.81 11.12 -11.73
N ARG A 140 -15.67 11.25 -13.05
CA ARG A 140 -16.37 10.41 -14.02
C ARG A 140 -15.44 9.29 -14.45
N PHE A 141 -15.80 8.06 -14.09
CA PHE A 141 -15.08 6.86 -14.50
C PHE A 141 -15.73 6.25 -15.74
N GLN A 142 -14.91 5.64 -16.61
CA GLN A 142 -15.40 4.93 -17.80
C GLN A 142 -16.20 3.68 -17.37
N TRP A 143 -17.11 3.24 -18.22
CA TRP A 143 -17.92 2.05 -17.95
C TRP A 143 -17.08 0.80 -17.71
N THR A 144 -15.97 0.64 -18.40
CA THR A 144 -15.01 -0.46 -18.21
C THR A 144 -14.51 -0.59 -16.77
N VAL A 145 -14.33 0.52 -16.05
CA VAL A 145 -13.94 0.54 -14.64
C VAL A 145 -15.02 -0.10 -13.77
N TRP A 146 -16.31 0.22 -14.04
CA TRP A 146 -17.43 -0.35 -13.29
C TRP A 146 -17.59 -1.84 -13.52
N VAL A 147 -17.35 -2.33 -14.74
CA VAL A 147 -17.34 -3.76 -15.05
C VAL A 147 -16.22 -4.46 -14.26
N GLY A 148 -15.00 -3.88 -14.22
CA GLY A 148 -13.90 -4.41 -13.42
C GLY A 148 -14.22 -4.47 -11.92
N VAL A 149 -14.81 -3.41 -11.37
CA VAL A 149 -15.28 -3.35 -9.97
C VAL A 149 -16.29 -4.46 -9.68
N PHE A 150 -17.25 -4.67 -10.57
CA PHE A 150 -18.29 -5.68 -10.39
C PHE A 150 -17.73 -7.10 -10.41
N ILE A 151 -16.81 -7.40 -11.34
CA ILE A 151 -16.13 -8.70 -11.41
C ILE A 151 -15.30 -8.94 -10.15
N ALA A 152 -14.53 -7.94 -9.69
CA ALA A 152 -13.73 -8.04 -8.48
C ALA A 152 -14.60 -8.27 -7.23
N PHE A 153 -15.74 -7.59 -7.15
CA PHE A 153 -16.70 -7.75 -6.05
C PHE A 153 -17.29 -9.17 -6.00
N ILE A 154 -17.72 -9.71 -7.16
CA ILE A 154 -18.20 -11.10 -7.24
C ILE A 154 -17.10 -12.09 -6.84
N GLY A 155 -15.88 -11.91 -7.33
CA GLY A 155 -14.73 -12.74 -6.95
C GLY A 155 -14.48 -12.73 -5.44
N SER A 156 -14.58 -11.57 -4.80
CA SER A 156 -14.43 -11.45 -3.34
C SER A 156 -15.53 -12.17 -2.56
N ILE A 157 -16.77 -12.13 -3.05
CA ILE A 157 -17.89 -12.84 -2.45
C ILE A 157 -17.67 -14.36 -2.55
N ILE A 158 -17.32 -14.88 -3.74
CA ILE A 158 -17.07 -16.30 -3.95
C ILE A 158 -15.96 -16.79 -3.02
N LEU A 159 -14.91 -16.02 -2.87
CA LEU A 159 -13.79 -16.37 -1.99
C LEU A 159 -14.21 -16.39 -0.51
N GLY A 160 -14.99 -15.38 -0.08
CA GLY A 160 -15.51 -15.33 1.29
C GLY A 160 -16.37 -16.55 1.65
N PHE A 161 -17.20 -17.03 0.72
CA PHE A 161 -17.98 -18.25 0.91
C PHE A 161 -17.12 -19.52 0.89
N SER A 162 -16.09 -19.58 0.06
CA SER A 162 -15.16 -20.70 0.02
C SER A 162 -14.41 -20.89 1.35
N ASP A 163 -14.05 -19.81 2.03
CA ASP A 163 -13.41 -19.87 3.34
C ASP A 163 -14.36 -20.36 4.45
N GLN A 164 -15.65 -20.01 4.37
CA GLN A 164 -16.65 -20.53 5.30
C GLN A 164 -16.86 -22.05 5.13
N ALA A 165 -16.76 -22.54 3.91
CA ALA A 165 -16.86 -23.98 3.63
C ALA A 165 -15.67 -24.78 4.20
N ALA A 166 -14.56 -24.11 4.55
CA ALA A 166 -13.40 -24.69 5.24
C ALA A 166 -13.49 -24.56 6.77
N GLU A 167 -14.70 -24.57 7.33
CA GLU A 167 -14.93 -24.53 8.78
C GLU A 167 -14.09 -25.59 9.51
N GLY A 168 -13.39 -25.17 10.56
CA GLY A 168 -12.47 -26.01 11.34
C GLY A 168 -10.98 -25.87 10.95
N MET A 169 -10.66 -25.33 9.78
CA MET A 169 -9.27 -25.10 9.37
C MET A 169 -8.71 -23.76 9.92
N TYR A 170 -9.58 -22.77 10.13
CA TYR A 170 -9.22 -21.44 10.65
C TYR A 170 -10.07 -21.08 11.85
N PRO A 171 -9.51 -20.35 12.85
CA PRO A 171 -10.20 -20.06 14.11
C PRO A 171 -11.49 -19.24 13.95
N ASN A 172 -11.51 -18.26 13.06
CA ASN A 172 -12.67 -17.43 12.77
C ASN A 172 -12.56 -16.73 11.41
N PRO A 173 -12.94 -17.39 10.30
CA PRO A 173 -12.81 -16.84 8.94
C PRO A 173 -13.58 -15.54 8.75
N VAL A 174 -14.75 -15.37 9.37
CA VAL A 174 -15.57 -14.15 9.26
C VAL A 174 -14.84 -12.94 9.84
N LEU A 175 -14.26 -13.10 11.03
CA LEU A 175 -13.47 -12.05 11.67
C LEU A 175 -12.21 -11.75 10.84
N GLY A 176 -11.51 -12.78 10.36
CA GLY A 176 -10.34 -12.63 9.49
C GLY A 176 -10.66 -11.85 8.22
N ASN A 177 -11.74 -12.19 7.55
CA ASN A 177 -12.18 -11.51 6.34
C ASN A 177 -12.59 -10.04 6.61
N ALA A 178 -13.25 -9.77 7.74
CA ALA A 178 -13.60 -8.40 8.14
C ALA A 178 -12.36 -7.54 8.46
N LEU A 179 -11.31 -8.14 9.02
CA LEU A 179 -10.05 -7.45 9.33
C LEU A 179 -9.18 -7.22 8.07
N ALA A 180 -9.43 -7.95 6.99
CA ALA A 180 -8.69 -7.82 5.73
C ALA A 180 -9.19 -6.65 4.85
N VAL A 181 -10.42 -6.17 5.07
CA VAL A 181 -11.05 -5.06 4.33
C VAL A 181 -10.77 -3.73 5.01
#